data_8de2f6e255f5e0088bf727442ba07239
#
_entry.id   8de2f6e255f5e0088bf727442ba07239
#
_cell.length_a   1.000
_cell.length_b   1.000
_cell.length_c   1.000
_cell.angle_alpha   90.00
_cell.angle_beta   90.00
_cell.angle_gamma   90.00
#
_symmetry.space_group_name_H-M   'P 1'
#
loop_
_entity.id
_entity.type
_entity.pdbx_description
1 polymer ?
#
loop_
_entity_poly.entity_id
_entity_poly.type
_entity_poly.pdbx_seq_one_letter_code
_entity_poly.pdbx_strand_id
1 'polypeptide(L)'
;MARYVPAIDISIIFGLKGRRQMKRTDLTEKLLDIKREKGWTWKYICEQIGGYSEVLIVGAILGQMKLTKPQAANAQELFALSKSETTMLNETPMRGMEMPPTDPLIYRFYELVMVNGPAWKALIEEEYGDGIMSAIDFDMVMERQPNPKGDRVKITMSGKFLPYKYYGASGNVPEYGFKEG
;
A
#
# COMPACT_ATOMS: atom_id res chain seq x y z
N MET A 1 2.93 -46.27 51.95
CA MET A 1 3.40 -44.88 51.87
C MET A 1 3.88 -44.61 50.46
N ALA A 2 3.06 -43.95 49.66
CA ALA A 2 3.44 -43.55 48.30
C ALA A 2 4.19 -42.23 48.37
N ARG A 3 5.41 -42.19 47.78
CA ARG A 3 6.21 -40.97 47.71
C ARG A 3 5.62 -40.04 46.65
N TYR A 4 5.21 -38.86 47.07
CA TYR A 4 4.82 -37.75 46.16
C TYR A 4 6.06 -37.26 45.42
N VAL A 5 6.08 -37.42 44.12
CA VAL A 5 7.08 -36.79 43.22
C VAL A 5 6.43 -35.54 42.68
N PRO A 6 6.92 -34.34 42.99
CA PRO A 6 6.36 -33.11 42.42
C PRO A 6 6.59 -33.08 40.90
N ALA A 7 5.52 -32.73 40.17
CA ALA A 7 5.60 -32.50 38.72
C ALA A 7 6.60 -31.40 38.45
N ILE A 8 7.63 -31.69 37.67
CA ILE A 8 8.62 -30.73 37.22
C ILE A 8 7.91 -29.83 36.18
N ASP A 9 7.81 -28.54 36.46
CA ASP A 9 7.28 -27.55 35.53
C ASP A 9 8.29 -27.40 34.37
N ILE A 10 7.95 -28.04 33.23
CA ILE A 10 8.78 -28.07 32.02
C ILE A 10 8.96 -26.68 31.42
N SER A 11 8.12 -25.69 31.78
CA SER A 11 8.22 -24.29 31.28
C SER A 11 9.50 -23.59 31.76
N ILE A 12 10.15 -24.06 32.85
CA ILE A 12 11.36 -23.49 33.41
C ILE A 12 12.61 -23.99 32.66
N ILE A 13 12.56 -25.19 32.06
CA ILE A 13 13.72 -25.84 31.42
C ILE A 13 13.99 -25.27 30.03
N PHE A 14 13.00 -24.75 29.35
CA PHE A 14 13.12 -24.25 27.99
C PHE A 14 12.99 -22.73 27.91
N GLY A 15 13.41 -21.91 28.72
CA GLY A 15 13.58 -20.45 28.58
C GLY A 15 12.88 -19.76 27.36
N LEU A 16 11.85 -20.39 26.80
CA LEU A 16 11.02 -19.92 25.70
C LEU A 16 9.98 -18.95 26.26
N LYS A 17 10.42 -17.78 26.74
CA LYS A 17 9.58 -16.60 26.55
C LYS A 17 9.36 -16.51 25.04
N GLY A 18 8.19 -16.95 24.57
CA GLY A 18 7.83 -16.89 23.17
C GLY A 18 8.13 -15.49 22.64
N ARG A 19 9.16 -15.34 21.81
CA ARG A 19 9.39 -14.11 21.09
C ARG A 19 8.12 -13.90 20.28
N ARG A 20 7.28 -12.94 20.70
CA ARG A 20 6.14 -12.51 19.90
C ARG A 20 6.67 -12.23 18.50
N GLN A 21 6.21 -12.98 17.51
CA GLN A 21 6.61 -12.78 16.13
C GLN A 21 6.20 -11.36 15.73
N MET A 22 7.16 -10.56 15.27
CA MET A 22 6.91 -9.18 14.82
C MET A 22 5.92 -9.21 13.67
N LYS A 23 4.87 -8.41 13.76
CA LYS A 23 3.87 -8.21 12.69
C LYS A 23 4.28 -7.04 11.79
N ARG A 24 3.69 -6.97 10.60
CA ARG A 24 3.91 -5.84 9.69
C ARG A 24 3.48 -4.51 10.30
N THR A 25 2.44 -4.50 11.11
CA THR A 25 1.97 -3.33 11.87
C THR A 25 3.00 -2.87 12.91
N ASP A 26 3.64 -3.80 13.63
CA ASP A 26 4.66 -3.46 14.61
C ASP A 26 5.87 -2.79 13.93
N LEU A 27 6.25 -3.27 12.73
CA LEU A 27 7.30 -2.64 11.92
C LEU A 27 6.90 -1.25 11.46
N THR A 28 5.67 -1.08 10.98
CA THR A 28 5.14 0.23 10.57
C THR A 28 5.22 1.24 11.72
N GLU A 29 4.77 0.87 12.92
CA GLU A 29 4.86 1.72 14.11
C GLU A 29 6.30 2.10 14.43
N LYS A 30 7.24 1.13 14.42
CA LYS A 30 8.66 1.38 14.63
C LYS A 30 9.23 2.40 13.62
N LEU A 31 8.89 2.27 12.33
CA LEU A 31 9.37 3.19 11.29
C LEU A 31 8.83 4.61 11.48
N LEU A 32 7.56 4.73 11.89
CA LEU A 32 6.94 6.01 12.20
C LEU A 32 7.53 6.66 13.46
N ASP A 33 7.90 5.87 14.46
CA ASP A 33 8.58 6.37 15.67
C ASP A 33 9.96 6.91 15.31
N ILE A 34 10.77 6.17 14.56
CA ILE A 34 12.10 6.64 14.09
C ILE A 34 11.95 7.93 13.28
N LYS A 35 10.95 8.00 12.37
CA LYS A 35 10.67 9.23 11.60
C LYS A 35 10.40 10.42 12.51
N ARG A 36 9.59 10.24 13.58
CA ARG A 36 9.26 11.29 14.56
C ARG A 36 10.49 11.72 15.36
N GLU A 37 11.23 10.76 15.91
CA GLU A 37 12.44 11.02 16.70
C GLU A 37 13.51 11.76 15.91
N LYS A 38 13.68 11.43 14.63
CA LYS A 38 14.66 12.07 13.75
C LYS A 38 14.17 13.36 13.12
N GLY A 39 12.89 13.69 13.24
CA GLY A 39 12.30 14.85 12.59
C GLY A 39 12.28 14.77 11.05
N TRP A 40 12.34 13.55 10.48
CA TRP A 40 12.40 13.36 9.04
C TRP A 40 11.07 13.69 8.36
N THR A 41 11.17 14.34 7.20
CA THR A 41 10.01 14.51 6.31
C THR A 41 9.82 13.27 5.43
N TRP A 42 8.61 13.07 4.89
CA TRP A 42 8.37 12.03 3.90
C TRP A 42 9.24 12.22 2.67
N LYS A 43 9.40 13.47 2.22
CA LYS A 43 10.27 13.81 1.09
C LYS A 43 11.69 13.29 1.30
N TYR A 44 12.29 13.58 2.48
CA TYR A 44 13.62 13.08 2.81
C TYR A 44 13.70 11.55 2.76
N ILE A 45 12.73 10.86 3.39
CA ILE A 45 12.70 9.38 3.38
C ILE A 45 12.58 8.83 1.96
N CYS A 46 11.73 9.42 1.12
CA CYS A 46 11.55 9.01 -0.26
C CYS A 46 12.80 9.23 -1.10
N GLU A 47 13.50 10.34 -0.91
CA GLU A 47 14.78 10.63 -1.57
C GLU A 47 15.87 9.61 -1.18
N GLN A 48 15.93 9.21 0.11
CA GLN A 48 16.92 8.23 0.58
C GLN A 48 16.61 6.81 0.08
N ILE A 49 15.35 6.41 0.04
CA ILE A 49 14.93 5.08 -0.46
C ILE A 49 15.00 5.02 -1.98
N GLY A 50 14.55 6.06 -2.66
CA GLY A 50 14.64 6.25 -4.11
C GLY A 50 13.80 5.29 -4.97
N GLY A 51 13.81 5.54 -6.27
CA GLY A 51 13.42 4.59 -7.30
C GLY A 51 11.98 4.62 -7.79
N TYR A 52 10.99 5.09 -7.01
CA TYR A 52 9.58 5.16 -7.42
C TYR A 52 8.87 6.37 -6.84
N SER A 53 7.57 6.51 -7.17
CA SER A 53 6.76 7.61 -6.65
C SER A 53 6.73 7.64 -5.12
N GLU A 54 6.65 8.82 -4.55
CA GLU A 54 6.54 9.02 -3.10
C GLU A 54 5.35 8.26 -2.52
N VAL A 55 4.22 8.22 -3.24
CA VAL A 55 3.00 7.50 -2.81
C VAL A 55 3.27 6.01 -2.63
N LEU A 56 4.06 5.38 -3.52
CA LEU A 56 4.42 3.96 -3.39
C LEU A 56 5.33 3.73 -2.18
N ILE A 57 6.37 4.57 -2.01
CA ILE A 57 7.35 4.42 -0.91
C ILE A 57 6.66 4.65 0.43
N VAL A 58 5.89 5.73 0.56
CA VAL A 58 5.12 6.01 1.79
C VAL A 58 4.10 4.91 2.04
N GLY A 59 3.39 4.45 1.01
CA GLY A 59 2.47 3.32 1.12
C GLY A 59 3.15 2.03 1.59
N ALA A 60 4.41 1.80 1.19
CA ALA A 60 5.19 0.67 1.68
C ALA A 60 5.58 0.86 3.16
N ILE A 61 6.02 2.03 3.59
CA ILE A 61 6.29 2.31 5.01
C ILE A 61 5.02 2.11 5.86
N LEU A 62 3.86 2.57 5.38
CA LEU A 62 2.56 2.43 6.03
C LEU A 62 1.96 1.01 5.94
N GLY A 63 2.66 0.04 5.34
CA GLY A 63 2.25 -1.36 5.31
C GLY A 63 1.25 -1.72 4.21
N GLN A 64 0.97 -0.84 3.27
CA GLN A 64 0.02 -1.08 2.18
C GLN A 64 0.68 -1.58 0.89
N MET A 65 1.97 -1.34 0.71
CA MET A 65 2.78 -1.76 -0.44
C MET A 65 4.00 -2.53 0.00
N LYS A 66 4.75 -3.09 -0.94
CA LYS A 66 6.07 -3.67 -0.71
C LYS A 66 7.15 -2.84 -1.40
N LEU A 67 8.33 -2.80 -0.81
CA LEU A 67 9.52 -2.27 -1.48
C LEU A 67 10.15 -3.34 -2.36
N THR A 68 10.84 -2.91 -3.41
CA THR A 68 11.76 -3.77 -4.16
C THR A 68 12.98 -4.13 -3.30
N LYS A 69 13.74 -5.14 -3.69
CA LYS A 69 14.95 -5.53 -2.94
C LYS A 69 15.95 -4.37 -2.76
N PRO A 70 16.28 -3.58 -3.80
CA PRO A 70 17.15 -2.41 -3.64
C PRO A 70 16.59 -1.38 -2.66
N GLN A 71 15.30 -1.05 -2.79
CA GLN A 71 14.64 -0.09 -1.89
C GLN A 71 14.59 -0.59 -0.44
N ALA A 72 14.35 -1.88 -0.23
CA ALA A 72 14.37 -2.47 1.11
C ALA A 72 15.78 -2.43 1.72
N ALA A 73 16.85 -2.56 0.91
CA ALA A 73 18.22 -2.38 1.35
C ALA A 73 18.50 -0.93 1.76
N ASN A 74 18.07 0.05 0.95
CA ASN A 74 18.22 1.47 1.29
C ASN A 74 17.43 1.80 2.58
N ALA A 75 16.23 1.26 2.73
CA ALA A 75 15.45 1.40 3.97
C ALA A 75 16.14 0.73 5.17
N GLN A 76 16.80 -0.40 4.98
CA GLN A 76 17.60 -1.06 6.02
C GLN A 76 18.68 -0.13 6.56
N GLU A 77 19.43 0.50 5.68
CA GLU A 77 20.49 1.43 6.06
C GLU A 77 19.92 2.68 6.75
N LEU A 78 18.89 3.30 6.15
CA LEU A 78 18.26 4.51 6.65
C LEU A 78 17.69 4.33 8.07
N PHE A 79 16.93 3.25 8.29
CA PHE A 79 16.21 2.99 9.53
C PHE A 79 16.95 2.04 10.49
N ALA A 80 18.18 1.60 10.15
CA ALA A 80 18.97 0.62 10.91
C ALA A 80 18.17 -0.68 11.21
N LEU A 81 17.57 -1.26 10.18
CA LEU A 81 16.68 -2.42 10.32
C LEU A 81 17.48 -3.74 10.39
N SER A 82 16.95 -4.70 11.13
CA SER A 82 17.41 -6.08 11.08
C SER A 82 17.09 -6.73 9.73
N LYS A 83 17.78 -7.84 9.42
CA LYS A 83 17.51 -8.62 8.20
C LYS A 83 16.05 -9.07 8.11
N SER A 84 15.44 -9.46 9.23
CA SER A 84 14.04 -9.89 9.27
C SER A 84 13.08 -8.75 8.92
N GLU A 85 13.30 -7.56 9.47
CA GLU A 85 12.51 -6.36 9.20
C GLU A 85 12.64 -5.92 7.73
N THR A 86 13.85 -5.98 7.19
CA THR A 86 14.11 -5.69 5.78
C THR A 86 13.40 -6.67 4.85
N THR A 87 13.42 -7.96 5.20
CA THR A 87 12.67 -8.99 4.45
C THR A 87 11.18 -8.69 4.46
N MET A 88 10.62 -8.31 5.62
CA MET A 88 9.21 -7.95 5.78
C MET A 88 8.80 -6.74 4.92
N LEU A 89 9.70 -5.78 4.68
CA LEU A 89 9.44 -4.66 3.76
C LEU A 89 9.34 -5.10 2.29
N ASN A 90 9.96 -6.21 1.92
CA ASN A 90 9.92 -6.78 0.58
C ASN A 90 8.80 -7.82 0.39
N GLU A 91 8.18 -8.30 1.47
CA GLU A 91 7.03 -9.21 1.42
C GLU A 91 5.75 -8.50 1.00
N THR A 92 4.84 -9.25 0.35
CA THR A 92 3.51 -8.72 -0.01
C THR A 92 2.65 -8.56 1.24
N PRO A 93 2.22 -7.33 1.59
CA PRO A 93 1.43 -7.11 2.79
C PRO A 93 -0.05 -7.46 2.59
N MET A 94 -0.77 -7.65 3.68
CA MET A 94 -2.23 -7.55 3.69
C MET A 94 -2.60 -6.08 3.47
N ARG A 95 -3.47 -5.81 2.48
CA ARG A 95 -3.88 -4.45 2.11
C ARG A 95 -5.29 -4.14 2.57
N GLY A 96 -5.57 -2.86 2.72
CA GLY A 96 -6.90 -2.36 3.04
C GLY A 96 -6.97 -1.66 4.39
N MET A 97 -8.12 -1.08 4.63
CA MET A 97 -8.51 -0.46 5.89
C MET A 97 -9.99 -0.74 6.15
N GLU A 98 -10.44 -0.49 7.38
CA GLU A 98 -11.86 -0.55 7.72
C GLU A 98 -12.67 0.51 6.94
N MET A 99 -13.88 0.14 6.54
CA MET A 99 -14.78 0.98 5.76
C MET A 99 -16.08 1.21 6.53
N PRO A 100 -16.67 2.42 6.46
CA PRO A 100 -16.15 3.63 5.82
C PRO A 100 -14.98 4.23 6.61
N PRO A 101 -14.03 4.95 5.95
CA PRO A 101 -12.92 5.58 6.64
C PRO A 101 -13.41 6.67 7.59
N THR A 102 -12.83 6.74 8.79
CA THR A 102 -13.18 7.74 9.82
C THR A 102 -12.23 8.94 9.84
N ASP A 103 -11.04 8.83 9.24
CA ASP A 103 -10.11 9.94 9.09
C ASP A 103 -10.72 11.00 8.14
N PRO A 104 -10.77 12.30 8.53
CA PRO A 104 -11.40 13.34 7.73
C PRO A 104 -10.80 13.52 6.34
N LEU A 105 -9.49 13.37 6.17
CA LEU A 105 -8.82 13.52 4.87
C LEU A 105 -9.12 12.33 3.98
N ILE A 106 -9.01 11.12 4.51
CA ILE A 106 -9.28 9.90 3.74
C ILE A 106 -10.77 9.85 3.37
N TYR A 107 -11.66 10.29 4.27
CA TYR A 107 -13.08 10.37 3.99
C TYR A 107 -13.41 11.31 2.82
N ARG A 108 -12.66 12.42 2.64
CA ARG A 108 -12.84 13.32 1.47
C ARG A 108 -12.53 12.62 0.15
N PHE A 109 -11.52 11.77 0.09
CA PHE A 109 -11.28 10.95 -1.11
C PHE A 109 -12.39 9.93 -1.35
N TYR A 110 -12.87 9.31 -0.29
CA TYR A 110 -14.03 8.41 -0.39
C TYR A 110 -15.28 9.12 -0.91
N GLU A 111 -15.61 10.28 -0.35
CA GLU A 111 -16.70 11.14 -0.80
C GLU A 111 -16.54 11.58 -2.26
N LEU A 112 -15.32 11.95 -2.66
CA LEU A 112 -14.99 12.32 -4.03
C LEU A 112 -15.37 11.19 -5.02
N VAL A 113 -15.01 9.95 -4.70
CA VAL A 113 -15.34 8.78 -5.51
C VAL A 113 -16.85 8.50 -5.50
N MET A 114 -17.49 8.58 -4.34
CA MET A 114 -18.95 8.35 -4.24
C MET A 114 -19.75 9.35 -5.08
N VAL A 115 -19.37 10.62 -5.04
CA VAL A 115 -20.09 11.69 -5.74
C VAL A 115 -19.78 11.71 -7.23
N ASN A 116 -18.51 11.55 -7.61
CA ASN A 116 -18.07 11.70 -9.00
C ASN A 116 -17.94 10.36 -9.76
N GLY A 117 -17.89 9.25 -9.04
CA GLY A 117 -17.70 7.93 -9.64
C GLY A 117 -18.72 7.60 -10.75
N PRO A 118 -20.02 7.85 -10.59
CA PRO A 118 -20.99 7.63 -11.66
C PRO A 118 -20.71 8.43 -12.93
N ALA A 119 -20.24 9.69 -12.79
CA ALA A 119 -19.88 10.51 -13.93
C ALA A 119 -18.58 10.00 -14.60
N TRP A 120 -17.56 9.65 -13.81
CA TRP A 120 -16.34 9.04 -14.34
C TRP A 120 -16.63 7.75 -15.08
N LYS A 121 -17.48 6.89 -14.53
CA LYS A 121 -17.89 5.65 -15.17
C LYS A 121 -18.53 5.93 -16.53
N ALA A 122 -19.52 6.83 -16.60
CA ALA A 122 -20.20 7.16 -17.84
C ALA A 122 -19.24 7.69 -18.92
N LEU A 123 -18.32 8.58 -18.56
CA LEU A 123 -17.31 9.14 -19.48
C LEU A 123 -16.31 8.07 -19.95
N ILE A 124 -15.85 7.21 -19.06
CA ILE A 124 -14.93 6.12 -19.40
C ILE A 124 -15.61 5.12 -20.34
N GLU A 125 -16.87 4.74 -20.05
CA GLU A 125 -17.61 3.80 -20.90
C GLU A 125 -17.93 4.39 -22.28
N GLU A 126 -18.17 5.69 -22.36
CA GLU A 126 -18.38 6.38 -23.65
C GLU A 126 -17.11 6.39 -24.51
N GLU A 127 -15.94 6.60 -23.91
CA GLU A 127 -14.65 6.70 -24.61
C GLU A 127 -14.02 5.34 -24.91
N TYR A 128 -14.06 4.42 -23.95
CA TYR A 128 -13.30 3.16 -23.97
C TYR A 128 -14.18 1.91 -24.08
N GLY A 129 -15.49 2.00 -23.86
CA GLY A 129 -16.41 0.88 -23.80
C GLY A 129 -16.51 0.27 -22.40
N ASP A 130 -17.13 -0.93 -22.32
CA ASP A 130 -17.36 -1.63 -21.05
C ASP A 130 -16.07 -2.26 -20.52
N GLY A 131 -15.64 -1.82 -19.36
CA GLY A 131 -14.39 -2.27 -18.75
C GLY A 131 -14.07 -1.55 -17.45
N ILE A 132 -12.81 -1.68 -17.04
CA ILE A 132 -12.31 -1.03 -15.82
C ILE A 132 -10.97 -0.34 -16.09
N MET A 133 -10.69 0.70 -15.32
CA MET A 133 -9.33 1.22 -15.17
C MET A 133 -8.57 0.35 -14.16
N SER A 134 -7.44 -0.22 -14.56
CA SER A 134 -6.60 -1.02 -13.66
C SER A 134 -6.05 -0.17 -12.52
N ALA A 135 -6.11 -0.70 -11.29
CA ALA A 135 -5.37 -0.18 -10.14
C ALA A 135 -4.10 -1.00 -9.84
N ILE A 136 -3.68 -1.88 -10.77
CA ILE A 136 -2.48 -2.72 -10.69
C ILE A 136 -1.46 -2.28 -11.74
N ASP A 137 -1.87 -2.18 -13.00
CA ASP A 137 -1.13 -1.52 -14.08
C ASP A 137 -1.51 -0.03 -14.01
N PHE A 138 -0.86 0.68 -13.09
CA PHE A 138 -1.33 1.95 -12.56
C PHE A 138 -0.16 2.82 -12.09
N ASP A 139 -0.25 4.10 -12.35
CA ASP A 139 0.68 5.11 -11.85
C ASP A 139 -0.06 6.22 -11.10
N MET A 140 0.59 6.78 -10.08
CA MET A 140 0.05 7.88 -9.29
C MET A 140 1.17 8.79 -8.80
N VAL A 141 0.96 10.10 -8.99
CA VAL A 141 1.85 11.15 -8.52
C VAL A 141 1.07 12.19 -7.72
N MET A 142 1.64 12.68 -6.64
CA MET A 142 1.11 13.77 -5.83
C MET A 142 2.08 14.95 -5.82
N GLU A 143 1.56 16.13 -6.07
CA GLU A 143 2.33 17.37 -6.17
C GLU A 143 1.65 18.52 -5.40
N ARG A 144 2.45 19.43 -4.87
CA ARG A 144 1.95 20.74 -4.43
C ARG A 144 1.81 21.64 -5.65
N GLN A 145 0.63 22.15 -5.90
CA GLN A 145 0.35 23.14 -6.95
C GLN A 145 0.22 24.52 -6.30
N PRO A 146 1.17 25.44 -6.51
CA PRO A 146 1.09 26.80 -5.99
C PRO A 146 -0.16 27.53 -6.51
N ASN A 147 -0.82 28.26 -5.63
CA ASN A 147 -1.98 29.07 -5.98
C ASN A 147 -2.06 30.29 -5.06
N PRO A 148 -2.28 31.52 -5.55
CA PRO A 148 -2.34 32.75 -4.76
C PRO A 148 -3.42 32.75 -3.67
N LYS A 149 -4.47 31.92 -3.82
CA LYS A 149 -5.57 31.78 -2.84
C LYS A 149 -5.38 30.60 -1.90
N GLY A 150 -4.20 30.01 -1.84
CA GLY A 150 -3.85 28.82 -1.05
C GLY A 150 -3.48 27.65 -1.95
N ASP A 151 -2.37 27.00 -1.65
CA ASP A 151 -1.82 25.89 -2.44
C ASP A 151 -2.82 24.74 -2.59
N ARG A 152 -2.73 24.04 -3.70
CA ARG A 152 -3.57 22.89 -3.99
C ARG A 152 -2.77 21.59 -3.92
N VAL A 153 -3.44 20.54 -3.49
CA VAL A 153 -2.97 19.17 -3.68
C VAL A 153 -3.38 18.73 -5.08
N LYS A 154 -2.40 18.44 -5.93
CA LYS A 154 -2.64 17.88 -7.27
C LYS A 154 -2.30 16.39 -7.24
N ILE A 155 -3.24 15.55 -7.64
CA ILE A 155 -3.04 14.10 -7.79
C ILE A 155 -3.34 13.75 -9.24
N THR A 156 -2.37 13.13 -9.90
CA THR A 156 -2.51 12.60 -11.25
C THR A 156 -2.48 11.09 -11.19
N MET A 157 -3.45 10.46 -11.83
CA MET A 157 -3.60 9.01 -11.89
C MET A 157 -3.66 8.55 -13.34
N SER A 158 -3.02 7.42 -13.63
CA SER A 158 -3.09 6.75 -14.94
C SER A 158 -3.16 5.24 -14.73
N GLY A 159 -4.17 4.61 -15.26
CA GLY A 159 -4.36 3.16 -15.19
C GLY A 159 -4.73 2.61 -16.56
N LYS A 160 -4.20 1.43 -16.90
CA LYS A 160 -4.52 0.73 -18.14
C LYS A 160 -6.00 0.39 -18.16
N PHE A 161 -6.67 0.70 -19.28
CA PHE A 161 -8.04 0.22 -19.51
C PHE A 161 -8.04 -1.27 -19.79
N LEU A 162 -8.93 -2.02 -19.12
CA LEU A 162 -9.12 -3.46 -19.26
C LEU A 162 -10.57 -3.72 -19.63
N PRO A 163 -10.87 -4.06 -20.91
CA PRO A 163 -12.23 -4.35 -21.33
C PRO A 163 -12.72 -5.68 -20.72
N TYR A 164 -13.99 -5.77 -20.39
CA TYR A 164 -14.62 -7.04 -20.01
C TYR A 164 -14.70 -7.98 -21.21
N LYS A 165 -14.39 -9.26 -20.95
CA LYS A 165 -14.56 -10.33 -21.93
C LYS A 165 -15.91 -11.01 -21.72
N TYR A 166 -16.60 -11.34 -22.81
CA TYR A 166 -17.80 -12.17 -22.75
C TYR A 166 -17.43 -13.61 -22.45
N TYR A 167 -18.09 -14.21 -21.47
CA TYR A 167 -17.89 -15.60 -21.08
C TYR A 167 -18.75 -16.55 -21.96
N GLY A 168 -18.23 -17.77 -22.23
CA GLY A 168 -18.99 -18.83 -22.89
C GLY A 168 -19.10 -18.72 -24.40
N ALA A 169 -18.46 -17.76 -25.05
CA ALA A 169 -18.42 -17.68 -26.50
C ALA A 169 -17.37 -18.66 -27.05
N SER A 170 -17.80 -19.72 -27.71
CA SER A 170 -16.96 -20.54 -28.59
C SER A 170 -16.94 -19.86 -29.97
N GLY A 171 -15.87 -19.14 -30.31
CA GLY A 171 -15.74 -18.44 -31.58
C GLY A 171 -15.16 -17.03 -31.42
N ASN A 172 -15.07 -16.30 -32.52
CA ASN A 172 -14.56 -14.92 -32.52
C ASN A 172 -15.36 -14.05 -31.55
N VAL A 173 -14.77 -13.82 -30.38
CA VAL A 173 -15.22 -12.75 -29.50
C VAL A 173 -14.98 -11.45 -30.25
N PRO A 174 -15.99 -10.59 -30.47
CA PRO A 174 -15.74 -9.29 -31.04
C PRO A 174 -14.65 -8.61 -30.21
N GLU A 175 -13.51 -8.33 -30.81
CA GLU A 175 -12.59 -7.36 -30.22
C GLU A 175 -13.42 -6.09 -30.02
N TYR A 176 -13.45 -5.56 -28.81
CA TYR A 176 -13.99 -4.23 -28.59
C TYR A 176 -13.14 -3.31 -29.47
N GLY A 177 -13.69 -2.97 -30.63
CA GLY A 177 -13.00 -2.09 -31.57
C GLY A 177 -12.84 -0.75 -30.85
N PHE A 178 -11.58 -0.45 -30.54
CA PHE A 178 -11.22 0.94 -30.40
C PHE A 178 -11.64 1.59 -31.72
N LYS A 179 -12.52 2.60 -31.66
CA LYS A 179 -12.79 3.41 -32.85
C LYS A 179 -11.44 3.96 -33.27
N GLU A 180 -10.89 3.42 -34.38
CA GLU A 180 -9.80 4.07 -35.06
C GLU A 180 -10.32 5.46 -35.43
N GLY A 181 -9.79 6.50 -34.76
CA GLY A 181 -10.10 7.90 -35.04
C GLY A 181 -9.36 8.37 -36.28
#